data_269345efd343ff56dde67249ec75a35d
#
_entry.id   269345efd343ff56dde67249ec75a35d
#
_cell.length_a   1.000
_cell.length_b   1.000
_cell.length_c   1.000
_cell.angle_alpha   90.00
_cell.angle_beta   90.00
_cell.angle_gamma   90.00
#
_symmetry.space_group_name_H-M   'P 1'
#
loop_
_entity.id
_entity.type
_entity.pdbx_description
1 polymer ?
#
loop_
_entity_poly.entity_id
_entity_poly.type
_entity_poly.pdbx_seq_one_letter_code
_entity_poly.pdbx_strand_id
1 'polypeptide(L)'
;MALASQLHWRLLVGTILVLMAAAWLAPRWIPAPKIQENRVLAAPPVLPHRLADVRAFREAADPYVADHFPVRPHLIGVLNRLRMLVGVSGSKRVIVGRDGWLFFDDDTHLGGSRNQPPMDRPEIRNWLVSFAARTEALRARGIPYLVVATPVKETIYPQYAPAWYRPTSDRATLMLPKLAAEAGAGEVLYLHPDVAAATARGEKTYSRHDTHWTGYGAYAGYVGLMRRLHAMGLTDEAKPLSAFNLMPPAPNRPRDLALMLGVASLVHIDFPHIDNLDGERKIQITYLTDKTDWTSPQVVDTGEVGKPVLLMTRDSFSNEILPFLYPHFSRIILAHNQDGSWRPDLIDRFKPDIVMLEVVEHGLRVSMGGAPPVSAAAAARIDSVLTARHVGEVSRLKGFAPIDPSMLRALTGARKADRCTVDVAQLVAGGSGDGILKVAGWISELGFFNTSPDGMVRLRGPGLDGAAPIRVELSRPDVAKAFHSHAAEHSGYSQDFAVPKPRPGPYRVTVYRRSYRGWLSCEALQPLAWPAP
;
A
#
# COMPACT_ATOMS: atom_id res chain seq x y z
N MET A 1 -23.18 1.23 58.67
CA MET A 1 -22.93 0.75 57.28
C MET A 1 -23.72 1.53 56.22
N ALA A 2 -25.01 1.83 56.36
CA ALA A 2 -25.81 2.52 55.34
C ALA A 2 -25.30 3.94 54.97
N LEU A 3 -24.87 4.75 55.92
CA LEU A 3 -24.34 6.12 55.70
C LEU A 3 -23.02 6.12 54.91
N ALA A 4 -22.12 5.17 55.15
CA ALA A 4 -20.86 5.04 54.42
C ALA A 4 -21.10 4.61 52.97
N SER A 5 -22.08 3.74 52.73
CA SER A 5 -22.48 3.32 51.38
C SER A 5 -23.08 4.49 50.57
N GLN A 6 -23.95 5.29 51.19
CA GLN A 6 -24.54 6.47 50.52
C GLN A 6 -23.49 7.54 50.19
N LEU A 7 -22.53 7.78 51.09
CA LEU A 7 -21.44 8.71 50.83
C LEU A 7 -20.55 8.23 49.66
N HIS A 8 -20.23 6.94 49.62
CA HIS A 8 -19.47 6.34 48.53
C HIS A 8 -20.17 6.54 47.16
N TRP A 9 -21.46 6.25 47.07
CA TRP A 9 -22.24 6.45 45.86
C TRP A 9 -22.34 7.93 45.43
N ARG A 10 -22.50 8.86 46.39
CA ARG A 10 -22.52 10.29 46.10
C ARG A 10 -21.18 10.78 45.59
N LEU A 11 -20.08 10.31 46.17
CA LEU A 11 -18.73 10.62 45.69
C LEU A 11 -18.48 10.04 44.30
N LEU A 12 -18.88 8.80 44.05
CA LEU A 12 -18.73 8.17 42.74
C LEU A 12 -19.53 8.93 41.67
N VAL A 13 -20.80 9.19 41.89
CA VAL A 13 -21.64 9.94 40.96
C VAL A 13 -21.11 11.36 40.76
N GLY A 14 -20.73 12.05 41.84
CA GLY A 14 -20.12 13.38 41.75
C GLY A 14 -18.83 13.38 40.92
N THR A 15 -17.95 12.41 41.12
CA THR A 15 -16.74 12.25 40.35
C THR A 15 -17.04 12.02 38.86
N ILE A 16 -17.98 11.15 38.54
CA ILE A 16 -18.40 10.90 37.15
C ILE A 16 -18.93 12.18 36.50
N LEU A 17 -19.81 12.92 37.18
CA LEU A 17 -20.35 14.18 36.66
C LEU A 17 -19.29 15.25 36.48
N VAL A 18 -18.33 15.36 37.37
CA VAL A 18 -17.18 16.29 37.25
C VAL A 18 -16.29 15.90 36.07
N LEU A 19 -15.98 14.61 35.91
CA LEU A 19 -15.18 14.12 34.76
C LEU A 19 -15.90 14.36 33.43
N MET A 20 -17.20 14.14 33.37
CA MET A 20 -18.00 14.44 32.19
C MET A 20 -17.99 15.93 31.87
N ALA A 21 -18.27 16.78 32.86
CA ALA A 21 -18.25 18.24 32.69
C ALA A 21 -16.84 18.75 32.28
N ALA A 22 -15.80 18.23 32.93
CA ALA A 22 -14.42 18.56 32.60
C ALA A 22 -14.07 18.21 31.16
N ALA A 23 -14.54 17.06 30.64
CA ALA A 23 -14.33 16.65 29.25
C ALA A 23 -14.93 17.64 28.25
N TRP A 24 -16.10 18.22 28.54
CA TRP A 24 -16.76 19.23 27.69
C TRP A 24 -16.13 20.63 27.81
N LEU A 25 -15.48 20.92 28.91
CA LEU A 25 -14.80 22.20 29.13
C LEU A 25 -13.35 22.18 28.65
N ALA A 26 -12.73 21.01 28.59
CA ALA A 26 -11.31 20.84 28.22
C ALA A 26 -10.86 21.55 26.93
N PRO A 27 -11.65 21.57 25.83
CA PRO A 27 -11.25 22.25 24.58
C PRO A 27 -10.97 23.76 24.72
N ARG A 28 -11.44 24.39 25.79
CA ARG A 28 -11.15 25.81 26.05
C ARG A 28 -9.68 26.06 26.41
N TRP A 29 -8.99 25.04 26.95
CA TRP A 29 -7.62 25.13 27.43
C TRP A 29 -6.66 24.20 26.68
N ILE A 30 -7.19 23.10 26.11
CA ILE A 30 -6.42 22.08 25.43
C ILE A 30 -6.97 21.92 24.01
N PRO A 31 -6.35 22.54 23.00
CA PRO A 31 -6.82 22.40 21.61
C PRO A 31 -6.75 20.95 21.14
N ALA A 32 -7.79 20.50 20.45
CA ALA A 32 -7.85 19.14 19.92
C ALA A 32 -6.75 18.89 18.88
N PRO A 33 -6.03 17.78 18.96
CA PRO A 33 -5.06 17.41 17.93
C PRO A 33 -5.79 17.11 16.61
N LYS A 34 -5.16 17.45 15.49
CA LYS A 34 -5.65 17.09 14.15
C LYS A 34 -5.54 15.58 13.97
N ILE A 35 -6.65 14.93 13.66
CA ILE A 35 -6.71 13.51 13.30
C ILE A 35 -7.32 13.42 11.91
N GLN A 36 -6.73 12.62 11.04
CA GLN A 36 -7.28 12.31 9.74
C GLN A 36 -7.98 10.94 9.83
N GLU A 37 -9.27 10.95 10.12
CA GLU A 37 -10.09 9.74 10.08
C GLU A 37 -10.54 9.49 8.63
N ASN A 38 -10.25 8.30 8.09
CA ASN A 38 -10.68 7.91 6.75
C ASN A 38 -12.14 7.42 6.77
N ARG A 39 -13.03 8.16 7.44
CA ARG A 39 -14.47 7.91 7.50
C ARG A 39 -15.25 9.21 7.64
N VAL A 40 -16.48 9.19 7.23
CA VAL A 40 -17.39 10.30 7.48
C VAL A 40 -17.87 10.23 8.93
N LEU A 41 -17.73 11.33 9.67
CA LEU A 41 -18.26 11.46 11.02
C LEU A 41 -19.80 11.58 10.99
N ALA A 42 -20.46 11.14 12.06
CA ALA A 42 -21.90 11.21 12.17
C ALA A 42 -22.39 12.66 12.08
N ALA A 43 -23.41 12.89 11.27
CA ALA A 43 -24.06 14.19 11.15
C ALA A 43 -24.87 14.54 12.42
N PRO A 44 -25.08 15.83 12.72
CA PRO A 44 -25.90 16.23 13.87
C PRO A 44 -27.32 15.67 13.74
N PRO A 45 -27.87 15.10 14.82
CA PRO A 45 -29.21 14.52 14.80
C PRO A 45 -30.27 15.61 14.67
N VAL A 46 -31.31 15.32 13.92
CA VAL A 46 -32.48 16.20 13.80
C VAL A 46 -33.28 16.16 15.12
N LEU A 47 -33.58 17.32 15.69
CA LEU A 47 -34.36 17.41 16.92
C LEU A 47 -35.79 16.81 16.75
N PRO A 48 -36.26 16.01 17.69
CA PRO A 48 -37.56 15.39 17.57
C PRO A 48 -38.69 16.43 17.77
N HIS A 49 -39.60 16.47 16.82
CA HIS A 49 -40.81 17.32 16.92
C HIS A 49 -42.04 16.56 17.47
N ARG A 50 -41.96 15.21 17.46
CA ARG A 50 -43.04 14.32 17.97
C ARG A 50 -42.43 13.19 18.79
N LEU A 51 -43.24 12.59 19.68
CA LEU A 51 -42.80 11.44 20.48
C LEU A 51 -42.33 10.25 19.60
N ALA A 52 -42.95 10.08 18.43
CA ALA A 52 -42.52 9.05 17.47
C ALA A 52 -41.09 9.22 16.96
N ASP A 53 -40.55 10.46 16.92
CA ASP A 53 -39.24 10.77 16.40
C ASP A 53 -38.12 10.55 17.43
N VAL A 54 -38.46 10.35 18.71
CA VAL A 54 -37.49 10.23 19.81
C VAL A 54 -36.58 9.04 19.63
N ARG A 55 -37.09 7.94 19.10
CA ARG A 55 -36.25 6.75 18.81
C ARG A 55 -35.20 7.04 17.72
N ALA A 56 -35.61 7.62 16.61
CA ALA A 56 -34.73 7.98 15.51
C ALA A 56 -33.67 9.03 15.95
N PHE A 57 -34.09 10.01 16.75
CA PHE A 57 -33.17 10.98 17.35
C PHE A 57 -32.10 10.30 18.21
N ARG A 58 -32.50 9.39 19.09
CA ARG A 58 -31.55 8.65 19.95
C ARG A 58 -30.58 7.81 19.13
N GLU A 59 -31.09 7.06 18.15
CA GLU A 59 -30.27 6.24 17.27
C GLU A 59 -29.24 7.08 16.48
N ALA A 60 -29.55 8.33 16.14
CA ALA A 60 -28.63 9.27 15.47
C ALA A 60 -27.74 10.03 16.46
N ALA A 61 -28.22 10.32 17.68
CA ALA A 61 -27.48 11.07 18.68
C ALA A 61 -26.29 10.28 19.28
N ASP A 62 -26.47 8.99 19.52
CA ASP A 62 -25.41 8.14 20.09
C ASP A 62 -24.11 8.16 19.25
N PRO A 63 -24.12 7.88 17.92
CA PRO A 63 -22.92 7.97 17.10
C PRO A 63 -22.40 9.41 16.96
N TYR A 64 -23.30 10.41 16.93
CA TYR A 64 -22.89 11.81 16.86
C TYR A 64 -22.11 12.24 18.12
N VAL A 65 -22.63 11.94 19.32
CA VAL A 65 -21.94 12.25 20.58
C VAL A 65 -20.63 11.50 20.68
N ALA A 66 -20.58 10.23 20.29
CA ALA A 66 -19.35 9.43 20.29
C ALA A 66 -18.29 10.02 19.36
N ASP A 67 -18.68 10.51 18.18
CA ASP A 67 -17.75 11.08 17.20
C ASP A 67 -17.27 12.48 17.59
N HIS A 68 -18.14 13.29 18.21
CA HIS A 68 -17.86 14.69 18.55
C HIS A 68 -17.53 14.89 20.04
N PHE A 69 -17.26 13.80 20.77
CA PHE A 69 -16.86 13.91 22.17
C PHE A 69 -15.55 14.71 22.29
N PRO A 70 -15.52 15.82 23.04
CA PRO A 70 -14.44 16.82 22.92
C PRO A 70 -13.02 16.33 23.18
N VAL A 71 -12.84 15.38 24.11
CA VAL A 71 -11.52 14.81 24.43
C VAL A 71 -11.19 13.54 23.65
N ARG A 72 -12.10 13.07 22.79
CA ARG A 72 -11.91 11.86 21.97
C ARG A 72 -10.61 11.88 21.16
N PRO A 73 -10.24 12.98 20.47
CA PRO A 73 -8.98 13.02 19.71
C PRO A 73 -7.74 12.79 20.59
N HIS A 74 -7.72 13.34 21.79
CA HIS A 74 -6.62 13.13 22.75
C HIS A 74 -6.56 11.68 23.23
N LEU A 75 -7.72 11.09 23.58
CA LEU A 75 -7.80 9.70 24.01
C LEU A 75 -7.35 8.72 22.91
N ILE A 76 -7.75 8.97 21.66
CA ILE A 76 -7.29 8.20 20.50
C ILE A 76 -5.77 8.32 20.38
N GLY A 77 -5.21 9.52 20.46
CA GLY A 77 -3.77 9.74 20.36
C GLY A 77 -2.98 9.00 21.45
N VAL A 78 -3.41 9.11 22.71
CA VAL A 78 -2.78 8.40 23.82
C VAL A 78 -2.89 6.89 23.66
N LEU A 79 -4.08 6.37 23.36
CA LEU A 79 -4.30 4.94 23.14
C LEU A 79 -3.44 4.40 22.01
N ASN A 80 -3.39 5.11 20.87
CA ASN A 80 -2.58 4.68 19.72
C ASN A 80 -1.08 4.81 20.00
N ARG A 81 -0.65 5.78 20.79
CA ARG A 81 0.75 5.86 21.26
C ARG A 81 1.12 4.64 22.10
N LEU A 82 0.25 4.21 23.02
CA LEU A 82 0.46 3.00 23.81
C LEU A 82 0.45 1.74 22.93
N ARG A 83 -0.45 1.66 21.95
CA ARG A 83 -0.48 0.56 20.97
C ARG A 83 0.81 0.48 20.17
N MET A 84 1.36 1.60 19.72
CA MET A 84 2.64 1.64 18.99
C MET A 84 3.79 1.03 19.80
N LEU A 85 3.82 1.20 21.14
CA LEU A 85 4.86 0.60 21.98
C LEU A 85 4.88 -0.93 21.94
N VAL A 86 3.74 -1.54 21.65
CA VAL A 86 3.59 -2.99 21.52
C VAL A 86 3.43 -3.44 20.06
N GLY A 87 3.75 -2.57 19.10
CA GLY A 87 3.74 -2.90 17.66
C GLY A 87 2.34 -3.04 17.05
N VAL A 88 1.29 -2.47 17.67
CA VAL A 88 -0.10 -2.55 17.20
C VAL A 88 -0.53 -1.21 16.62
N SER A 89 -1.27 -1.24 15.52
CA SER A 89 -1.87 -0.07 14.90
C SER A 89 -3.32 0.13 15.32
N GLY A 90 -3.74 1.37 15.49
CA GLY A 90 -5.14 1.75 15.65
C GLY A 90 -5.80 2.19 14.34
N SER A 91 -5.07 2.16 13.23
CA SER A 91 -5.56 2.48 11.89
C SER A 91 -5.28 1.33 10.94
N LYS A 92 -6.24 1.00 10.08
CA LYS A 92 -6.07 -0.02 9.04
C LYS A 92 -5.08 0.39 7.94
N ARG A 93 -4.85 1.69 7.78
CA ARG A 93 -3.95 2.27 6.80
C ARG A 93 -2.51 2.40 7.29
N VAL A 94 -2.23 2.06 8.54
CA VAL A 94 -0.89 2.23 9.12
C VAL A 94 -0.42 0.93 9.73
N ILE A 95 0.73 0.47 9.31
CA ILE A 95 1.45 -0.65 9.91
C ILE A 95 2.54 -0.09 10.83
N VAL A 96 2.59 -0.58 12.06
CA VAL A 96 3.64 -0.25 13.02
C VAL A 96 4.81 -1.21 12.81
N GLY A 97 5.95 -0.67 12.44
CA GLY A 97 7.21 -1.39 12.32
C GLY A 97 8.04 -1.34 13.61
N ARG A 98 9.33 -1.57 13.46
CA ARG A 98 10.31 -1.52 14.56
C ARG A 98 10.69 -0.07 14.86
N ASP A 99 11.14 0.19 16.08
CA ASP A 99 11.66 1.48 16.55
C ASP A 99 10.71 2.66 16.29
N GLY A 100 9.39 2.40 16.30
CA GLY A 100 8.36 3.42 16.08
C GLY A 100 8.21 3.88 14.62
N TRP A 101 8.79 3.17 13.65
CA TRP A 101 8.55 3.45 12.25
C TRP A 101 7.13 3.05 11.85
N LEU A 102 6.52 3.89 11.02
CA LEU A 102 5.18 3.68 10.48
C LEU A 102 5.28 3.46 8.97
N PHE A 103 4.44 2.56 8.46
CA PHE A 103 4.38 2.23 7.03
C PHE A 103 2.94 2.36 6.55
N PHE A 104 2.75 2.82 5.32
CA PHE A 104 1.44 2.92 4.71
C PHE A 104 0.96 1.53 4.25
N ASP A 105 -0.30 1.21 4.57
CA ASP A 105 -0.96 0.03 4.05
C ASP A 105 -2.04 0.44 3.04
N ASP A 106 -1.89 -0.01 1.82
CA ASP A 106 -2.83 0.19 0.73
C ASP A 106 -3.95 -0.88 0.67
N ASP A 107 -4.25 -1.51 1.81
CA ASP A 107 -5.10 -2.68 2.01
C ASP A 107 -4.48 -4.01 1.49
N THR A 108 -3.23 -4.01 1.10
CA THR A 108 -2.52 -5.24 0.68
C THR A 108 -1.56 -5.79 1.73
N HIS A 109 -1.49 -5.17 2.89
CA HIS A 109 -0.56 -5.51 3.98
C HIS A 109 0.91 -5.48 3.51
N LEU A 110 1.31 -4.36 2.89
CA LEU A 110 2.59 -4.17 2.18
C LEU A 110 2.78 -5.17 1.03
N GLY A 111 1.68 -5.64 0.43
CA GLY A 111 1.70 -6.68 -0.61
C GLY A 111 2.36 -6.21 -1.90
N GLY A 112 2.29 -4.93 -2.25
CA GLY A 112 2.88 -4.36 -3.45
C GLY A 112 4.37 -4.68 -3.59
N SER A 113 5.14 -4.55 -2.49
CA SER A 113 6.57 -4.86 -2.46
C SER A 113 6.90 -6.36 -2.25
N ARG A 114 5.88 -7.21 -2.09
CA ARG A 114 6.00 -8.65 -1.83
C ARG A 114 5.30 -9.52 -2.87
N ASN A 115 4.79 -8.92 -3.95
CA ASN A 115 3.96 -9.57 -4.97
C ASN A 115 2.78 -10.35 -4.35
N GLN A 116 2.00 -9.67 -3.49
CA GLN A 116 0.85 -10.26 -2.81
C GLN A 116 -0.42 -9.40 -3.02
N PRO A 117 -1.48 -9.98 -3.57
CA PRO A 117 -1.50 -11.31 -4.21
C PRO A 117 -0.57 -11.36 -5.43
N PRO A 118 -0.06 -12.55 -5.83
CA PRO A 118 0.82 -12.65 -7.00
C PRO A 118 0.09 -12.17 -8.26
N MET A 119 0.83 -11.49 -9.16
CA MET A 119 0.29 -11.14 -10.47
C MET A 119 0.17 -12.40 -11.33
N ASP A 120 -1.00 -12.61 -11.93
CA ASP A 120 -1.20 -13.68 -12.88
C ASP A 120 -0.76 -13.31 -14.32
N ARG A 121 -0.71 -14.30 -15.22
CA ARG A 121 -0.28 -14.08 -16.60
C ARG A 121 -1.19 -13.10 -17.36
N PRO A 122 -2.53 -13.17 -17.27
CA PRO A 122 -3.42 -12.19 -17.89
C PRO A 122 -3.16 -10.76 -17.41
N GLU A 123 -2.96 -10.55 -16.14
CA GLU A 123 -2.69 -9.24 -15.54
C GLU A 123 -1.35 -8.68 -16.03
N ILE A 124 -0.28 -9.49 -16.00
CA ILE A 124 1.04 -9.10 -16.52
C ILE A 124 0.95 -8.77 -18.02
N ARG A 125 0.27 -9.62 -18.81
CA ARG A 125 0.06 -9.40 -20.24
C ARG A 125 -0.67 -8.10 -20.50
N ASN A 126 -1.77 -7.84 -19.81
CA ASN A 126 -2.57 -6.62 -19.98
C ASN A 126 -1.76 -5.37 -19.66
N TRP A 127 -0.96 -5.41 -18.60
CA TRP A 127 -0.06 -4.32 -18.26
C TRP A 127 0.95 -4.04 -19.38
N LEU A 128 1.64 -5.07 -19.87
CA LEU A 128 2.63 -4.94 -20.96
C LEU A 128 2.01 -4.47 -22.28
N VAL A 129 0.84 -4.98 -22.62
CA VAL A 129 0.09 -4.59 -23.83
C VAL A 129 -0.29 -3.11 -23.77
N SER A 130 -0.83 -2.66 -22.63
CA SER A 130 -1.19 -1.25 -22.44
C SER A 130 0.04 -0.33 -22.47
N PHE A 131 1.14 -0.77 -21.89
CA PHE A 131 2.40 -0.02 -21.90
C PHE A 131 2.97 0.10 -23.32
N ALA A 132 3.02 -1.01 -24.08
CA ALA A 132 3.45 -1.01 -25.48
C ALA A 132 2.57 -0.09 -26.35
N ALA A 133 1.26 -0.15 -26.16
CA ALA A 133 0.30 0.68 -26.90
C ALA A 133 0.55 2.18 -26.70
N ARG A 134 0.75 2.61 -25.44
CA ARG A 134 1.08 4.01 -25.12
C ARG A 134 2.42 4.42 -25.72
N THR A 135 3.43 3.54 -25.62
CA THR A 135 4.77 3.78 -26.17
C THR A 135 4.72 3.90 -27.69
N GLU A 136 4.00 3.02 -28.39
CA GLU A 136 3.85 3.08 -29.85
C GLU A 136 3.12 4.36 -30.29
N ALA A 137 2.01 4.70 -29.61
CA ALA A 137 1.23 5.89 -29.94
C ALA A 137 2.02 7.21 -29.78
N LEU A 138 2.87 7.30 -28.75
CA LEU A 138 3.71 8.47 -28.54
C LEU A 138 4.93 8.49 -29.46
N ARG A 139 5.54 7.33 -29.69
CA ARG A 139 6.66 7.19 -30.66
C ARG A 139 6.25 7.62 -32.07
N ALA A 140 5.03 7.28 -32.52
CA ALA A 140 4.49 7.71 -33.80
C ALA A 140 4.36 9.25 -33.92
N ARG A 141 4.36 9.97 -32.79
CA ARG A 141 4.33 11.43 -32.72
C ARG A 141 5.72 12.03 -32.42
N GLY A 142 6.78 11.22 -32.35
CA GLY A 142 8.11 11.64 -31.97
C GLY A 142 8.26 12.00 -30.49
N ILE A 143 7.30 11.62 -29.63
CA ILE A 143 7.29 11.94 -28.20
C ILE A 143 7.80 10.74 -27.40
N PRO A 144 8.90 10.84 -26.64
CA PRO A 144 9.35 9.81 -25.72
C PRO A 144 8.36 9.62 -24.55
N TYR A 145 8.21 8.35 -24.15
CA TYR A 145 7.39 7.95 -23.00
C TYR A 145 8.25 7.27 -21.95
N LEU A 146 8.20 7.77 -20.71
CA LEU A 146 8.94 7.21 -19.58
C LEU A 146 8.00 6.92 -18.41
N VAL A 147 8.02 5.70 -17.89
CA VAL A 147 7.39 5.36 -16.61
C VAL A 147 8.44 5.44 -15.52
N VAL A 148 8.18 6.23 -14.49
CA VAL A 148 9.07 6.42 -13.34
C VAL A 148 8.42 5.80 -12.12
N ALA A 149 9.02 4.76 -11.58
CA ALA A 149 8.57 4.11 -10.35
C ALA A 149 9.39 4.64 -9.16
N THR A 150 8.71 5.23 -8.19
CA THR A 150 9.33 5.69 -6.95
C THR A 150 9.28 4.59 -5.89
N PRO A 151 10.38 4.32 -5.16
CA PRO A 151 10.40 3.24 -4.17
C PRO A 151 9.48 3.55 -2.99
N VAL A 152 8.95 2.51 -2.35
CA VAL A 152 8.27 2.63 -1.06
C VAL A 152 9.25 2.54 0.10
N LYS A 153 8.86 3.11 1.23
CA LYS A 153 9.72 3.22 2.42
C LYS A 153 10.23 1.87 2.93
N GLU A 154 9.39 0.86 2.93
CA GLU A 154 9.74 -0.49 3.41
C GLU A 154 10.77 -1.20 2.54
N THR A 155 10.93 -0.84 1.26
CA THR A 155 11.99 -1.40 0.42
C THR A 155 13.33 -0.69 0.60
N ILE A 156 13.31 0.55 1.08
CA ILE A 156 14.52 1.35 1.40
C ILE A 156 14.98 1.09 2.85
N TYR A 157 14.04 0.93 3.79
CA TYR A 157 14.30 0.72 5.22
C TYR A 157 13.71 -0.61 5.73
N PRO A 158 14.03 -1.76 5.11
CA PRO A 158 13.45 -3.04 5.47
C PRO A 158 13.78 -3.48 6.91
N GLN A 159 14.89 -2.98 7.49
CA GLN A 159 15.29 -3.24 8.88
C GLN A 159 14.30 -2.69 9.91
N TYR A 160 13.55 -1.63 9.57
CA TYR A 160 12.53 -1.04 10.43
C TYR A 160 11.11 -1.55 10.13
N ALA A 161 10.94 -2.28 9.03
CA ALA A 161 9.66 -2.93 8.74
C ALA A 161 9.34 -4.04 9.77
N PRO A 162 8.09 -4.49 9.86
CA PRO A 162 7.72 -5.58 10.75
C PRO A 162 8.60 -6.81 10.57
N ALA A 163 8.77 -7.62 11.63
CA ALA A 163 9.66 -8.79 11.61
C ALA A 163 9.33 -9.82 10.51
N TRP A 164 8.07 -9.87 10.09
CA TRP A 164 7.57 -10.74 9.03
C TRP A 164 7.79 -10.20 7.61
N TYR A 165 8.12 -8.91 7.46
CA TYR A 165 8.29 -8.29 6.15
C TYR A 165 9.52 -8.82 5.43
N ARG A 166 9.33 -9.20 4.16
CA ARG A 166 10.41 -9.56 3.22
C ARG A 166 9.98 -9.14 1.83
N PRO A 167 10.67 -8.17 1.20
CA PRO A 167 10.41 -7.83 -0.20
C PRO A 167 10.83 -9.00 -1.11
N THR A 168 10.09 -9.21 -2.19
CA THR A 168 10.37 -10.31 -3.13
C THR A 168 11.03 -9.82 -4.40
N SER A 169 11.76 -10.70 -5.08
CA SER A 169 12.44 -10.38 -6.35
C SER A 169 11.48 -10.43 -7.56
N ASP A 170 10.29 -10.97 -7.38
CA ASP A 170 9.22 -11.07 -8.39
C ASP A 170 8.14 -9.98 -8.24
N ARG A 171 8.35 -8.99 -7.36
CA ARG A 171 7.43 -7.85 -7.24
C ARG A 171 7.35 -7.03 -8.54
N ALA A 172 6.23 -6.36 -8.75
CA ALA A 172 5.91 -5.65 -9.98
C ALA A 172 7.04 -4.73 -10.47
N THR A 173 7.66 -3.94 -9.56
CA THR A 173 8.74 -2.99 -9.88
C THR A 173 10.06 -3.63 -10.31
N LEU A 174 10.25 -4.92 -10.09
CA LEU A 174 11.43 -5.64 -10.58
C LEU A 174 11.09 -6.54 -11.77
N MET A 175 9.89 -7.08 -11.83
CA MET A 175 9.45 -8.02 -12.86
C MET A 175 8.99 -7.28 -14.12
N LEU A 176 8.08 -6.32 -14.00
CA LEU A 176 7.49 -5.63 -15.16
C LEU A 176 8.53 -4.87 -16.01
N PRO A 177 9.51 -4.13 -15.43
CA PRO A 177 10.53 -3.47 -16.22
C PRO A 177 11.36 -4.44 -17.08
N LYS A 178 11.71 -5.61 -16.53
CA LYS A 178 12.46 -6.63 -17.26
C LYS A 178 11.67 -7.19 -18.42
N LEU A 179 10.41 -7.58 -18.17
CA LEU A 179 9.54 -8.10 -19.22
C LEU A 179 9.23 -7.05 -20.29
N ALA A 180 9.04 -5.78 -19.89
CA ALA A 180 8.82 -4.67 -20.81
C ALA A 180 10.02 -4.41 -21.71
N ALA A 181 11.23 -4.41 -21.16
CA ALA A 181 12.47 -4.24 -21.93
C ALA A 181 12.68 -5.41 -22.91
N GLU A 182 12.49 -6.65 -22.49
CA GLU A 182 12.61 -7.84 -23.32
C GLU A 182 11.58 -7.86 -24.47
N ALA A 183 10.36 -7.41 -24.21
CA ALA A 183 9.30 -7.31 -25.22
C ALA A 183 9.37 -6.05 -26.09
N GLY A 184 10.28 -5.11 -25.79
CA GLY A 184 10.34 -3.81 -26.44
C GLY A 184 9.08 -2.96 -26.21
N ALA A 185 8.38 -3.17 -25.09
CA ALA A 185 7.14 -2.48 -24.76
C ALA A 185 7.35 -1.03 -24.30
N GLY A 186 8.51 -0.71 -23.75
CA GLY A 186 8.86 0.62 -23.25
C GLY A 186 9.86 0.56 -22.12
N GLU A 187 10.12 1.70 -21.50
CA GLU A 187 11.10 1.84 -20.41
C GLU A 187 10.44 2.22 -19.11
N VAL A 188 10.76 1.50 -18.04
CA VAL A 188 10.41 1.83 -16.65
C VAL A 188 11.71 2.15 -15.91
N LEU A 189 11.84 3.37 -15.43
CA LEU A 189 12.92 3.81 -14.56
C LEU A 189 12.50 3.61 -13.09
N TYR A 190 13.13 2.67 -12.41
CA TYR A 190 12.90 2.46 -10.98
C TYR A 190 13.99 3.18 -10.17
N LEU A 191 13.59 4.17 -9.37
CA LEU A 191 14.49 5.07 -8.65
C LEU A 191 15.08 4.47 -7.34
N HIS A 192 14.73 3.24 -7.02
CA HIS A 192 15.21 2.56 -5.81
C HIS A 192 16.74 2.55 -5.66
N PRO A 193 17.55 2.25 -6.72
CA PRO A 193 19.00 2.23 -6.56
C PRO A 193 19.59 3.56 -6.11
N ASP A 194 19.07 4.67 -6.63
CA ASP A 194 19.54 6.01 -6.32
C ASP A 194 19.19 6.41 -4.87
N VAL A 195 17.96 6.16 -4.46
CA VAL A 195 17.47 6.44 -3.10
C VAL A 195 18.17 5.54 -2.07
N ALA A 196 18.35 4.25 -2.38
CA ALA A 196 19.06 3.32 -1.52
C ALA A 196 20.55 3.69 -1.35
N ALA A 197 21.21 4.15 -2.42
CA ALA A 197 22.58 4.64 -2.34
C ALA A 197 22.71 5.89 -1.47
N ALA A 198 21.75 6.82 -1.54
CA ALA A 198 21.70 7.99 -0.67
C ALA A 198 21.51 7.58 0.80
N THR A 199 20.60 6.64 1.05
CA THR A 199 20.39 6.06 2.40
C THR A 199 21.67 5.41 2.94
N ALA A 200 22.38 4.66 2.11
CA ALA A 200 23.64 4.01 2.51
C ALA A 200 24.76 5.01 2.84
N ARG A 201 24.72 6.23 2.29
CA ARG A 201 25.60 7.34 2.69
C ARG A 201 25.20 8.02 4.00
N GLY A 202 24.10 7.61 4.62
CA GLY A 202 23.57 8.16 5.87
C GLY A 202 22.55 9.28 5.70
N GLU A 203 22.11 9.57 4.48
CA GLU A 203 21.05 10.55 4.23
C GLU A 203 19.70 10.00 4.72
N LYS A 204 18.92 10.85 5.40
CA LYS A 204 17.56 10.48 5.86
C LYS A 204 16.58 10.59 4.70
N THR A 205 16.51 9.58 3.86
CA THR A 205 15.70 9.60 2.62
C THR A 205 14.20 9.39 2.86
N TYR A 206 13.80 8.86 4.03
CA TYR A 206 12.41 8.76 4.47
C TYR A 206 12.21 9.21 5.90
N SER A 207 11.00 9.70 6.20
CA SER A 207 10.55 10.01 7.55
C SER A 207 9.97 8.76 8.24
N ARG A 208 10.19 8.66 9.56
CA ARG A 208 9.56 7.59 10.37
C ARG A 208 8.04 7.58 10.31
N HIS A 209 7.42 8.77 10.25
CA HIS A 209 6.02 8.98 10.55
C HIS A 209 5.21 9.50 9.35
N ASP A 210 5.82 9.52 8.17
CA ASP A 210 5.21 9.93 6.91
C ASP A 210 5.39 8.83 5.86
N THR A 211 4.45 8.73 4.91
CA THR A 211 4.55 7.78 3.79
C THR A 211 5.65 8.18 2.83
N HIS A 212 5.79 9.48 2.60
CA HIS A 212 6.62 10.04 1.54
C HIS A 212 8.11 10.04 1.90
N TRP A 213 8.92 10.09 0.88
CA TRP A 213 10.34 10.42 1.01
C TRP A 213 10.54 11.83 1.57
N THR A 214 11.71 12.09 2.10
CA THR A 214 12.13 13.44 2.49
C THR A 214 12.67 14.19 1.27
N GLY A 215 13.00 15.46 1.42
CA GLY A 215 13.71 16.22 0.40
C GLY A 215 15.02 15.54 -0.05
N TYR A 216 15.75 14.86 0.84
CA TYR A 216 16.93 14.08 0.46
C TYR A 216 16.59 12.86 -0.39
N GLY A 217 15.50 12.16 -0.06
CA GLY A 217 15.04 11.03 -0.87
C GLY A 217 14.58 11.49 -2.25
N ALA A 218 13.80 12.56 -2.30
CA ALA A 218 13.32 13.16 -3.54
C ALA A 218 14.49 13.70 -4.39
N TYR A 219 15.50 14.33 -3.77
CA TYR A 219 16.69 14.78 -4.47
C TYR A 219 17.51 13.60 -5.05
N ALA A 220 17.68 12.51 -4.31
CA ALA A 220 18.34 11.32 -4.84
C ALA A 220 17.58 10.73 -6.04
N GLY A 221 16.23 10.65 -5.95
CA GLY A 221 15.37 10.24 -7.05
C GLY A 221 15.47 11.20 -8.25
N TYR A 222 15.47 12.50 -7.99
CA TYR A 222 15.67 13.52 -9.02
C TYR A 222 17.01 13.35 -9.77
N VAL A 223 18.11 13.12 -9.08
CA VAL A 223 19.42 12.89 -9.72
C VAL A 223 19.36 11.65 -10.64
N GLY A 224 18.72 10.56 -10.21
CA GLY A 224 18.51 9.37 -11.02
C GLY A 224 17.66 9.65 -12.27
N LEU A 225 16.56 10.39 -12.09
CA LEU A 225 15.67 10.79 -13.17
C LEU A 225 16.38 11.70 -14.18
N MET A 226 17.06 12.74 -13.72
CA MET A 226 17.76 13.69 -14.60
C MET A 226 18.92 13.03 -15.37
N ARG A 227 19.64 12.13 -14.74
CA ARG A 227 20.66 11.32 -15.44
C ARG A 227 20.06 10.57 -16.63
N ARG A 228 18.85 10.02 -16.46
CA ARG A 228 18.17 9.33 -17.56
C ARG A 228 17.66 10.30 -18.63
N LEU A 229 17.02 11.39 -18.25
CA LEU A 229 16.51 12.41 -19.20
C LEU A 229 17.65 13.07 -19.99
N HIS A 230 18.78 13.33 -19.34
CA HIS A 230 19.98 13.83 -20.01
C HIS A 230 20.55 12.82 -21.02
N ALA A 231 20.63 11.54 -20.64
CA ALA A 231 21.06 10.47 -21.55
C ALA A 231 20.12 10.27 -22.76
N MET A 232 18.84 10.71 -22.65
CA MET A 232 17.88 10.76 -23.76
C MET A 232 18.05 12.04 -24.62
N GLY A 233 18.92 12.97 -24.24
CA GLY A 233 19.12 14.26 -24.91
C GLY A 233 17.97 15.26 -24.68
N LEU A 234 17.17 15.08 -23.64
CA LEU A 234 15.98 15.90 -23.39
C LEU A 234 16.23 17.07 -22.44
N THR A 235 17.18 16.94 -21.54
CA THR A 235 17.45 17.95 -20.49
C THR A 235 18.93 18.10 -20.23
N ASP A 236 19.28 19.18 -19.51
CA ASP A 236 20.61 19.32 -18.88
C ASP A 236 20.77 18.26 -17.78
N GLU A 237 21.99 18.15 -17.23
CA GLU A 237 22.29 17.35 -16.06
C GLU A 237 21.55 17.87 -14.80
N ALA A 238 21.47 17.01 -13.78
CA ALA A 238 20.92 17.37 -12.48
C ALA A 238 21.69 18.55 -11.86
N LYS A 239 20.97 19.51 -11.28
CA LYS A 239 21.60 20.58 -10.50
C LYS A 239 22.13 20.03 -9.18
N PRO A 240 23.28 20.52 -8.69
CA PRO A 240 23.81 20.10 -7.40
C PRO A 240 22.88 20.50 -6.26
N LEU A 241 22.93 19.79 -5.13
CA LEU A 241 22.10 20.08 -3.95
C LEU A 241 22.24 21.53 -3.46
N SER A 242 23.43 22.11 -3.61
CA SER A 242 23.72 23.50 -3.25
C SER A 242 22.95 24.55 -4.08
N ALA A 243 22.32 24.16 -5.20
CA ALA A 243 21.44 25.02 -5.97
C ALA A 243 20.03 25.17 -5.34
N PHE A 244 19.75 24.44 -4.28
CA PHE A 244 18.46 24.40 -3.59
C PHE A 244 18.57 24.86 -2.16
N ASN A 245 17.46 25.21 -1.55
CA ASN A 245 17.41 25.75 -0.21
C ASN A 245 17.12 24.68 0.83
N LEU A 246 18.06 24.46 1.75
CA LEU A 246 17.87 23.57 2.89
C LEU A 246 17.13 24.33 4.00
N MET A 247 15.90 23.99 4.22
CA MET A 247 15.03 24.60 5.22
C MET A 247 15.04 23.80 6.52
N PRO A 248 14.94 24.45 7.69
CA PRO A 248 14.86 23.73 8.97
C PRO A 248 13.59 22.85 9.02
N PRO A 249 13.57 21.84 9.93
CA PRO A 249 12.38 21.03 10.13
C PRO A 249 11.16 21.89 10.46
N ALA A 250 10.07 21.72 9.67
CA ALA A 250 8.85 22.49 9.86
C ALA A 250 7.87 21.72 10.78
N PRO A 251 7.55 22.26 11.99
CA PRO A 251 6.70 21.56 12.95
C PRO A 251 5.28 21.29 12.45
N ASN A 252 4.80 22.12 11.50
CA ASN A 252 3.46 22.05 10.94
C ASN A 252 3.37 21.22 9.65
N ARG A 253 4.48 20.65 9.16
CA ARG A 253 4.48 19.87 7.95
C ARG A 253 3.66 18.58 8.13
N PRO A 254 2.82 18.18 7.17
CA PRO A 254 1.99 17.00 7.27
C PRO A 254 2.86 15.75 7.51
N ARG A 255 2.41 14.92 8.42
CA ARG A 255 2.95 13.59 8.71
C ARG A 255 1.77 12.66 8.62
N ASP A 256 1.47 12.23 7.40
CA ASP A 256 0.22 11.55 7.07
C ASP A 256 -0.04 10.32 7.95
N LEU A 257 0.95 9.46 8.16
CA LEU A 257 0.79 8.26 8.99
C LEU A 257 0.56 8.60 10.46
N ALA A 258 1.23 9.63 10.96
CA ALA A 258 1.00 10.11 12.33
C ALA A 258 -0.38 10.77 12.48
N LEU A 259 -0.86 11.48 11.44
CA LEU A 259 -2.22 12.04 11.41
C LEU A 259 -3.27 10.94 11.35
N MET A 260 -3.07 9.88 10.53
CA MET A 260 -3.97 8.72 10.45
C MET A 260 -4.09 7.96 11.77
N LEU A 261 -3.04 7.98 12.61
CA LEU A 261 -3.06 7.40 13.95
C LEU A 261 -3.53 8.39 15.04
N GLY A 262 -3.65 9.68 14.73
CA GLY A 262 -3.93 10.72 15.73
C GLY A 262 -2.79 10.97 16.71
N VAL A 263 -1.55 10.65 16.34
CA VAL A 263 -0.35 10.84 17.19
C VAL A 263 0.58 11.95 16.71
N ALA A 264 0.16 12.75 15.73
CA ALA A 264 0.99 13.78 15.12
C ALA A 264 1.54 14.81 16.10
N SER A 265 0.78 15.13 17.16
CA SER A 265 1.23 16.04 18.24
C SER A 265 2.21 15.39 19.23
N LEU A 266 2.33 14.06 19.21
CA LEU A 266 3.15 13.28 20.13
C LEU A 266 4.45 12.77 19.48
N VAL A 267 4.66 13.05 18.19
CA VAL A 267 5.86 12.64 17.45
C VAL A 267 6.64 13.87 16.98
N HIS A 268 7.96 13.75 16.96
CA HIS A 268 8.87 14.83 16.60
C HIS A 268 9.35 14.69 15.16
N ILE A 269 9.48 15.82 14.42
CA ILE A 269 10.12 15.86 13.11
C ILE A 269 11.58 16.23 13.30
N ASP A 270 12.47 15.40 12.77
CA ASP A 270 13.92 15.52 12.96
C ASP A 270 14.71 15.63 11.63
N PHE A 271 14.03 15.98 10.54
CA PHE A 271 14.67 16.11 9.23
C PHE A 271 14.34 17.46 8.57
N PRO A 272 15.30 18.03 7.82
CA PRO A 272 15.09 19.27 7.08
C PRO A 272 14.23 19.04 5.84
N HIS A 273 13.72 20.14 5.33
CA HIS A 273 13.00 20.23 4.07
C HIS A 273 13.89 20.87 3.01
N ILE A 274 13.75 20.48 1.76
CA ILE A 274 14.51 21.06 0.65
C ILE A 274 13.52 21.72 -0.31
N ASP A 275 13.69 23.01 -0.54
CA ASP A 275 12.87 23.82 -1.42
C ASP A 275 13.68 24.42 -2.57
N ASN A 276 13.01 24.87 -3.59
CA ASN A 276 13.56 25.70 -4.65
C ASN A 276 12.90 27.08 -4.62
N LEU A 277 13.26 27.89 -3.63
CA LEU A 277 12.65 29.20 -3.42
C LEU A 277 12.76 30.13 -4.63
N ASP A 278 13.86 30.08 -5.36
CA ASP A 278 14.05 30.91 -6.56
C ASP A 278 13.18 30.42 -7.72
N GLY A 279 13.06 29.10 -7.88
CA GLY A 279 12.13 28.50 -8.84
C GLY A 279 10.69 28.79 -8.50
N GLU A 280 10.31 28.61 -7.23
CA GLU A 280 8.94 28.84 -6.76
C GLU A 280 8.45 30.28 -6.92
N ARG A 281 9.33 31.26 -6.85
CA ARG A 281 9.00 32.67 -7.12
C ARG A 281 8.70 32.95 -8.60
N LYS A 282 9.20 32.11 -9.50
CA LYS A 282 9.04 32.30 -10.96
C LYS A 282 7.84 31.54 -11.52
N ILE A 283 7.41 30.45 -10.87
CA ILE A 283 6.34 29.62 -11.40
C ILE A 283 4.99 30.34 -11.40
N GLN A 284 4.22 30.08 -12.46
CA GLN A 284 2.82 30.47 -12.56
C GLN A 284 1.99 29.20 -12.74
N ILE A 285 1.02 28.99 -11.84
CA ILE A 285 0.16 27.81 -11.86
C ILE A 285 -1.21 28.19 -12.43
N THR A 286 -1.62 27.51 -13.49
CA THR A 286 -2.95 27.62 -14.08
C THR A 286 -3.68 26.29 -13.93
N TYR A 287 -4.76 26.26 -13.16
CA TYR A 287 -5.62 25.08 -13.04
C TYR A 287 -6.51 24.93 -14.27
N LEU A 288 -6.70 23.70 -14.73
CA LEU A 288 -7.50 23.40 -15.93
C LEU A 288 -8.96 23.05 -15.60
N THR A 289 -9.31 23.04 -14.31
CA THR A 289 -10.64 22.78 -13.77
C THR A 289 -10.96 23.79 -12.67
N ASP A 290 -12.21 23.83 -12.22
CA ASP A 290 -12.63 24.71 -11.12
C ASP A 290 -12.02 24.33 -9.75
N LYS A 291 -11.58 23.08 -9.60
CA LYS A 291 -10.87 22.62 -8.43
C LYS A 291 -9.42 23.11 -8.47
N THR A 292 -8.96 23.74 -7.38
CA THR A 292 -7.66 24.42 -7.30
C THR A 292 -6.75 23.78 -6.24
N ASP A 293 -6.54 22.47 -6.33
CA ASP A 293 -5.60 21.76 -5.45
C ASP A 293 -4.55 20.97 -6.26
N TRP A 294 -3.61 20.35 -5.57
CA TRP A 294 -2.50 19.62 -6.19
C TRP A 294 -2.94 18.38 -7.00
N THR A 295 -4.14 17.86 -6.77
CA THR A 295 -4.69 16.73 -7.54
C THR A 295 -5.36 17.18 -8.84
N SER A 296 -5.63 18.48 -8.99
CA SER A 296 -6.27 19.02 -10.17
C SER A 296 -5.33 19.07 -11.36
N PRO A 297 -5.82 18.81 -12.58
CA PRO A 297 -5.03 19.06 -13.78
C PRO A 297 -4.60 20.53 -13.83
N GLN A 298 -3.30 20.74 -14.01
CA GLN A 298 -2.71 22.08 -13.94
C GLN A 298 -1.50 22.23 -14.86
N VAL A 299 -1.23 23.47 -15.23
CA VAL A 299 -0.03 23.88 -15.98
C VAL A 299 0.83 24.71 -15.06
N VAL A 300 2.08 24.35 -14.96
CA VAL A 300 3.13 25.11 -14.26
C VAL A 300 4.06 25.70 -15.31
N ASP A 301 3.94 26.98 -15.56
CA ASP A 301 4.91 27.76 -16.35
C ASP A 301 6.07 28.16 -15.44
N THR A 302 7.29 27.74 -15.76
CA THR A 302 8.46 27.88 -14.85
C THR A 302 9.25 29.16 -15.06
N GLY A 303 9.02 29.85 -16.18
CA GLY A 303 9.82 31.00 -16.61
C GLY A 303 11.16 30.64 -17.30
N GLU A 304 11.48 29.35 -17.43
CA GLU A 304 12.69 28.88 -18.10
C GLU A 304 12.47 28.83 -19.62
N VAL A 305 13.14 29.72 -20.38
CA VAL A 305 12.96 29.83 -21.82
C VAL A 305 13.79 28.78 -22.55
N GLY A 306 13.25 28.20 -23.64
CA GLY A 306 13.96 27.26 -24.51
C GLY A 306 14.16 25.86 -23.91
N LYS A 307 13.58 25.57 -22.75
CA LYS A 307 13.56 24.24 -22.13
C LYS A 307 12.36 23.42 -22.63
N PRO A 308 12.43 22.10 -22.59
CA PRO A 308 11.35 21.22 -23.05
C PRO A 308 10.06 21.39 -22.23
N VAL A 309 8.97 20.89 -22.80
CA VAL A 309 7.64 20.80 -22.16
C VAL A 309 7.43 19.38 -21.67
N LEU A 310 7.18 19.22 -20.37
CA LEU A 310 6.87 17.95 -19.73
C LEU A 310 5.36 17.82 -19.50
N LEU A 311 4.78 16.69 -19.91
CA LEU A 311 3.49 16.25 -19.38
C LEU A 311 3.73 15.09 -18.42
N MET A 312 3.31 15.23 -17.16
CA MET A 312 3.49 14.22 -16.13
C MET A 312 2.14 13.86 -15.49
N THR A 313 1.72 12.61 -15.65
CA THR A 313 0.69 12.03 -14.78
C THR A 313 1.39 11.49 -13.53
N ARG A 314 0.81 11.74 -12.35
CA ARG A 314 1.56 11.65 -11.10
C ARG A 314 0.72 11.21 -9.90
N ASP A 315 1.37 10.78 -8.84
CA ASP A 315 0.81 10.68 -7.50
C ASP A 315 1.47 11.68 -6.53
N SER A 316 1.23 11.51 -5.23
CA SER A 316 1.71 12.43 -4.20
C SER A 316 3.23 12.44 -4.01
N PHE A 317 3.94 11.38 -4.40
CA PHE A 317 5.39 11.33 -4.28
C PHE A 317 6.09 12.37 -5.14
N SER A 318 5.48 12.73 -6.26
CA SER A 318 6.00 13.79 -7.13
C SER A 318 6.03 15.18 -6.50
N ASN A 319 5.24 15.44 -5.46
CA ASN A 319 5.21 16.77 -4.82
C ASN A 319 6.60 17.20 -4.30
N GLU A 320 7.37 16.26 -3.77
CA GLU A 320 8.71 16.54 -3.25
C GLU A 320 9.79 16.62 -4.35
N ILE A 321 9.55 16.06 -5.55
CA ILE A 321 10.51 16.09 -6.66
C ILE A 321 10.27 17.29 -7.58
N LEU A 322 9.05 17.81 -7.65
CA LEU A 322 8.66 18.90 -8.55
C LEU A 322 9.55 20.16 -8.43
N PRO A 323 9.90 20.66 -7.22
CA PRO A 323 10.76 21.82 -7.08
C PRO A 323 12.12 21.66 -7.78
N PHE A 324 12.64 20.44 -7.83
CA PHE A 324 13.90 20.13 -8.51
C PHE A 324 13.75 20.12 -10.04
N LEU A 325 12.54 19.90 -10.57
CA LEU A 325 12.29 19.83 -12.01
C LEU A 325 12.11 21.21 -12.65
N TYR A 326 11.71 22.24 -11.89
CA TYR A 326 11.45 23.57 -12.42
C TYR A 326 12.59 24.16 -13.28
N PRO A 327 13.89 23.99 -12.93
CA PRO A 327 14.97 24.54 -13.74
C PRO A 327 15.22 23.84 -15.10
N HIS A 328 14.55 22.71 -15.36
CA HIS A 328 14.81 21.85 -16.52
C HIS A 328 13.72 21.88 -17.58
N PHE A 329 12.56 22.46 -17.27
CA PHE A 329 11.41 22.51 -18.18
C PHE A 329 10.87 23.94 -18.27
N SER A 330 10.45 24.38 -19.46
CA SER A 330 9.78 25.67 -19.64
C SER A 330 8.34 25.61 -19.12
N ARG A 331 7.73 24.42 -19.22
CA ARG A 331 6.35 24.15 -18.82
C ARG A 331 6.22 22.72 -18.33
N ILE A 332 5.47 22.53 -17.25
CA ILE A 332 5.13 21.21 -16.72
C ILE A 332 3.60 21.10 -16.64
N ILE A 333 3.02 20.19 -17.41
CA ILE A 333 1.60 19.86 -17.34
C ILE A 333 1.45 18.68 -16.38
N LEU A 334 0.63 18.85 -15.35
CA LEU A 334 0.42 17.87 -14.29
C LEU A 334 -1.02 17.36 -14.30
N ALA A 335 -1.21 16.05 -14.09
CA ALA A 335 -2.51 15.45 -13.85
C ALA A 335 -2.37 14.32 -12.83
N HIS A 336 -3.35 14.16 -11.95
CA HIS A 336 -3.30 13.10 -10.94
C HIS A 336 -3.68 11.74 -11.56
N ASN A 337 -2.98 10.66 -11.14
CA ASN A 337 -3.22 9.31 -11.66
C ASN A 337 -4.64 8.78 -11.39
N GLN A 338 -5.34 9.30 -10.38
CA GLN A 338 -6.75 8.97 -10.12
C GLN A 338 -7.70 9.37 -11.24
N ASP A 339 -7.35 10.43 -11.99
CA ASP A 339 -8.13 10.87 -13.16
C ASP A 339 -7.74 10.12 -14.44
N GLY A 340 -6.98 9.05 -14.30
CA GLY A 340 -6.41 8.25 -15.36
C GLY A 340 -4.96 8.61 -15.66
N SER A 341 -4.13 7.59 -15.79
CA SER A 341 -2.69 7.74 -16.09
C SER A 341 -2.39 7.94 -17.58
N TRP A 342 -3.40 7.85 -18.45
CA TRP A 342 -3.31 8.13 -19.87
C TRP A 342 -4.22 9.31 -20.24
N ARG A 343 -3.63 10.42 -20.68
CA ARG A 343 -4.32 11.70 -20.89
C ARG A 343 -4.12 12.22 -22.33
N PRO A 344 -4.75 11.56 -23.33
CA PRO A 344 -4.64 11.99 -24.72
C PRO A 344 -5.15 13.43 -24.94
N ASP A 345 -6.14 13.88 -24.16
CA ASP A 345 -6.65 15.24 -24.15
C ASP A 345 -5.55 16.29 -23.86
N LEU A 346 -4.69 16.02 -22.88
CA LEU A 346 -3.58 16.90 -22.52
C LEU A 346 -2.42 16.77 -23.52
N ILE A 347 -2.15 15.56 -24.03
CA ILE A 347 -1.12 15.33 -25.06
C ILE A 347 -1.47 16.13 -26.33
N ASP A 348 -2.71 16.05 -26.79
CA ASP A 348 -3.16 16.72 -28.01
C ASP A 348 -3.18 18.27 -27.85
N ARG A 349 -3.58 18.73 -26.66
CA ARG A 349 -3.66 20.16 -26.35
C ARG A 349 -2.28 20.83 -26.21
N PHE A 350 -1.37 20.19 -25.48
CA PHE A 350 -0.10 20.82 -25.08
C PHE A 350 1.11 20.38 -25.92
N LYS A 351 1.01 19.29 -26.69
CA LYS A 351 2.07 18.75 -27.55
C LYS A 351 3.43 18.69 -26.83
N PRO A 352 3.52 17.96 -25.70
CA PRO A 352 4.71 17.94 -24.87
C PRO A 352 5.90 17.30 -25.60
N ASP A 353 7.12 17.70 -25.22
CA ASP A 353 8.36 17.09 -25.70
C ASP A 353 8.63 15.74 -25.06
N ILE A 354 8.04 15.47 -23.89
CA ILE A 354 8.09 14.19 -23.21
C ILE A 354 6.81 13.95 -22.42
N VAL A 355 6.33 12.70 -22.40
CA VAL A 355 5.27 12.23 -21.51
C VAL A 355 5.85 11.30 -20.46
N MET A 356 5.54 11.56 -19.21
CA MET A 356 5.99 10.78 -18.06
C MET A 356 4.81 10.30 -17.24
N LEU A 357 4.83 9.05 -16.81
CA LEU A 357 3.99 8.54 -15.73
C LEU A 357 4.88 8.34 -14.51
N GLU A 358 4.68 9.15 -13.47
CA GLU A 358 5.27 8.93 -12.16
C GLU A 358 4.28 8.16 -11.29
N VAL A 359 4.75 7.11 -10.64
CA VAL A 359 3.93 6.25 -9.78
C VAL A 359 4.77 5.63 -8.67
N VAL A 360 4.23 5.64 -7.46
CA VAL A 360 4.85 4.92 -6.34
C VAL A 360 4.81 3.40 -6.57
N GLU A 361 5.79 2.69 -6.06
CA GLU A 361 6.03 1.25 -6.29
C GLU A 361 4.77 0.37 -6.21
N HIS A 362 3.94 0.53 -5.17
CA HIS A 362 2.73 -0.27 -5.01
C HIS A 362 1.64 0.07 -6.04
N GLY A 363 1.67 1.28 -6.62
CA GLY A 363 0.74 1.70 -7.67
C GLY A 363 1.10 1.19 -9.07
N LEU A 364 2.34 0.73 -9.30
CA LEU A 364 2.80 0.33 -10.64
C LEU A 364 1.95 -0.79 -11.24
N ARG A 365 1.54 -1.76 -10.43
CA ARG A 365 0.71 -2.90 -10.85
C ARG A 365 -0.58 -2.47 -11.54
N VAL A 366 -1.22 -1.40 -11.08
CA VAL A 366 -2.52 -0.92 -11.56
C VAL A 366 -2.43 0.34 -12.44
N SER A 367 -1.21 0.75 -12.83
CA SER A 367 -0.98 2.05 -13.45
C SER A 367 -1.37 2.17 -14.93
N MET A 368 -1.64 1.05 -15.63
CA MET A 368 -1.76 1.01 -17.09
C MET A 368 -3.21 0.97 -17.61
N GLY A 369 -4.15 1.63 -16.96
CA GLY A 369 -5.52 1.80 -17.46
C GLY A 369 -5.61 2.76 -18.65
N GLY A 370 -6.59 2.57 -19.57
CA GLY A 370 -6.96 3.53 -20.61
C GLY A 370 -5.94 3.67 -21.75
N ALA A 371 -5.35 2.58 -22.22
CA ALA A 371 -4.41 2.59 -23.35
C ALA A 371 -5.10 2.62 -24.72
N PRO A 372 -4.46 3.18 -25.78
CA PRO A 372 -4.91 3.02 -27.17
C PRO A 372 -4.74 1.57 -27.64
N PRO A 373 -5.25 1.21 -28.85
CA PRO A 373 -4.98 -0.11 -29.43
C PRO A 373 -3.47 -0.36 -29.63
N VAL A 374 -3.02 -1.58 -29.32
CA VAL A 374 -1.65 -2.04 -29.55
C VAL A 374 -1.51 -2.64 -30.95
N SER A 375 -0.32 -2.57 -31.56
CA SER A 375 -0.07 -3.29 -32.81
C SER A 375 -0.04 -4.82 -32.60
N ALA A 376 -0.48 -5.57 -33.60
CA ALA A 376 -0.41 -7.04 -33.56
C ALA A 376 1.03 -7.55 -33.35
N ALA A 377 2.01 -6.87 -33.92
CA ALA A 377 3.42 -7.21 -33.76
C ALA A 377 3.92 -7.06 -32.33
N ALA A 378 3.55 -5.97 -31.63
CA ALA A 378 3.91 -5.78 -30.23
C ALA A 378 3.21 -6.81 -29.34
N ALA A 379 1.92 -7.06 -29.55
CA ALA A 379 1.20 -8.09 -28.80
C ALA A 379 1.85 -9.48 -28.95
N ALA A 380 2.23 -9.87 -30.18
CA ALA A 380 2.90 -11.14 -30.45
C ALA A 380 4.28 -11.23 -29.77
N ARG A 381 5.07 -10.15 -29.76
CA ARG A 381 6.36 -10.12 -29.01
C ARG A 381 6.14 -10.31 -27.52
N ILE A 382 5.15 -9.65 -26.93
CA ILE A 382 4.81 -9.80 -25.50
C ILE A 382 4.45 -11.26 -25.21
N ASP A 383 3.56 -11.87 -26.01
CA ASP A 383 3.15 -13.26 -25.82
C ASP A 383 4.35 -14.23 -25.95
N SER A 384 5.26 -13.98 -26.89
CA SER A 384 6.50 -14.74 -27.03
C SER A 384 7.39 -14.65 -25.79
N VAL A 385 7.61 -13.43 -25.25
CA VAL A 385 8.41 -13.22 -24.03
C VAL A 385 7.75 -13.93 -22.83
N LEU A 386 6.45 -13.79 -22.64
CA LEU A 386 5.73 -14.42 -21.53
C LEU A 386 5.82 -15.95 -21.59
N THR A 387 5.75 -16.52 -22.80
CA THR A 387 5.92 -17.96 -23.02
C THR A 387 7.36 -18.41 -22.77
N ALA A 388 8.35 -17.71 -23.33
CA ALA A 388 9.76 -18.02 -23.12
C ALA A 388 10.21 -17.90 -21.65
N ARG A 389 9.54 -17.03 -20.89
CA ARG A 389 9.76 -16.86 -19.44
C ARG A 389 8.86 -17.75 -18.59
N HIS A 390 8.06 -18.60 -19.18
CA HIS A 390 7.13 -19.51 -18.48
C HIS A 390 6.22 -18.80 -17.48
N VAL A 391 5.80 -17.57 -17.79
CA VAL A 391 4.96 -16.77 -16.89
C VAL A 391 3.59 -17.44 -16.78
N GLY A 392 3.17 -17.74 -15.55
CA GLY A 392 1.89 -18.40 -15.26
C GLY A 392 1.87 -19.91 -15.51
N GLU A 393 3.01 -20.55 -15.84
CA GLU A 393 3.07 -22.01 -15.97
C GLU A 393 3.16 -22.71 -14.60
N VAL A 394 2.58 -23.91 -14.53
CA VAL A 394 2.53 -24.75 -13.31
C VAL A 394 3.92 -25.04 -12.78
N SER A 395 4.93 -25.16 -13.66
CA SER A 395 6.33 -25.38 -13.30
C SER A 395 6.95 -24.29 -12.39
N ARG A 396 6.32 -23.13 -12.32
CA ARG A 396 6.72 -22.02 -11.43
C ARG A 396 5.89 -21.91 -10.15
N LEU A 397 4.84 -22.66 -10.02
CA LEU A 397 4.10 -22.74 -8.78
C LEU A 397 4.98 -23.37 -7.70
N LYS A 398 4.83 -22.89 -6.47
CA LYS A 398 5.48 -23.53 -5.32
C LYS A 398 4.96 -24.96 -5.19
N GLY A 399 5.87 -25.91 -5.06
CA GLY A 399 5.54 -27.30 -4.77
C GLY A 399 5.55 -27.60 -3.28
N PHE A 400 5.14 -28.80 -2.93
CA PHE A 400 5.18 -29.32 -1.57
C PHE A 400 6.55 -29.96 -1.30
N ALA A 401 7.24 -29.47 -0.27
CA ALA A 401 8.47 -30.07 0.21
C ALA A 401 8.20 -31.04 1.37
N PRO A 402 9.04 -32.09 1.55
CA PRO A 402 9.02 -32.89 2.77
C PRO A 402 9.12 -32.00 4.01
N ILE A 403 8.37 -32.33 5.04
CA ILE A 403 8.31 -31.52 6.26
C ILE A 403 9.46 -31.98 7.18
N ASP A 404 10.34 -31.03 7.55
CA ASP A 404 11.38 -31.36 8.53
C ASP A 404 10.77 -31.77 9.90
N PRO A 405 11.47 -32.62 10.69
CA PRO A 405 10.91 -33.14 11.93
C PRO A 405 10.55 -32.09 12.98
N SER A 406 11.21 -30.92 12.98
CA SER A 406 10.91 -29.83 13.92
C SER A 406 9.64 -29.13 13.53
N MET A 407 9.49 -28.84 12.26
CA MET A 407 8.28 -28.25 11.68
C MET A 407 7.10 -29.23 11.81
N LEU A 408 7.32 -30.51 11.55
CA LEU A 408 6.25 -31.50 11.70
C LEU A 408 5.71 -31.56 13.14
N ARG A 409 6.61 -31.52 14.15
CA ARG A 409 6.19 -31.44 15.56
C ARG A 409 5.39 -30.17 15.83
N ALA A 410 5.85 -29.02 15.30
CA ALA A 410 5.19 -27.73 15.47
C ALA A 410 3.78 -27.72 14.85
N LEU A 411 3.63 -28.26 13.65
CA LEU A 411 2.33 -28.34 12.96
C LEU A 411 1.40 -29.39 13.57
N THR A 412 1.93 -30.50 14.06
CA THR A 412 1.13 -31.52 14.75
C THR A 412 0.62 -31.02 16.11
N GLY A 413 1.42 -30.20 16.81
CA GLY A 413 1.01 -29.50 18.03
C GLY A 413 0.18 -28.25 17.82
N ALA A 414 -0.21 -27.94 16.58
CA ALA A 414 -1.00 -26.75 16.28
C ALA A 414 -2.38 -26.82 16.96
N ARG A 415 -2.80 -25.69 17.55
CA ARG A 415 -4.16 -25.56 18.09
C ARG A 415 -5.15 -25.41 16.92
N LYS A 416 -6.29 -26.06 17.02
CA LYS A 416 -7.39 -25.80 16.07
C LYS A 416 -7.83 -24.36 16.19
N ALA A 417 -7.93 -23.67 15.06
CA ALA A 417 -8.45 -22.31 15.03
C ALA A 417 -9.96 -22.33 15.31
N ASP A 418 -10.41 -21.51 16.26
CA ASP A 418 -11.84 -21.38 16.57
C ASP A 418 -12.60 -20.65 15.43
N ARG A 419 -11.87 -19.90 14.61
CA ARG A 419 -12.42 -19.04 13.56
C ARG A 419 -11.57 -19.15 12.31
N CYS A 420 -12.02 -20.01 11.42
CA CYS A 420 -11.38 -20.21 10.12
C CYS A 420 -12.31 -20.94 9.17
N THR A 421 -12.04 -20.80 7.87
CA THR A 421 -12.67 -21.57 6.82
C THR A 421 -11.68 -21.78 5.68
N VAL A 422 -11.68 -22.98 5.12
CA VAL A 422 -11.08 -23.26 3.81
C VAL A 422 -12.21 -23.18 2.79
N ASP A 423 -12.38 -22.01 2.17
CA ASP A 423 -13.49 -21.73 1.24
C ASP A 423 -13.32 -22.46 -0.09
N VAL A 424 -12.06 -22.57 -0.53
CA VAL A 424 -11.68 -23.32 -1.74
C VAL A 424 -10.57 -24.28 -1.39
N ALA A 425 -10.80 -25.56 -1.68
CA ALA A 425 -9.79 -26.61 -1.73
C ALA A 425 -10.11 -27.50 -2.93
N GLN A 426 -9.34 -27.35 -4.01
CA GLN A 426 -9.57 -28.09 -5.26
C GLN A 426 -8.24 -28.58 -5.81
N LEU A 427 -8.18 -29.86 -6.16
CA LEU A 427 -7.06 -30.45 -6.87
C LEU A 427 -7.51 -30.69 -8.33
N VAL A 428 -7.01 -29.85 -9.22
CA VAL A 428 -7.40 -29.87 -10.65
C VAL A 428 -6.23 -30.33 -11.52
N ALA A 429 -6.53 -30.85 -12.72
CA ALA A 429 -5.50 -31.26 -13.66
C ALA A 429 -4.71 -30.04 -14.16
N GLY A 430 -3.37 -30.12 -14.08
CA GLY A 430 -2.42 -29.27 -14.77
C GLY A 430 -1.95 -29.91 -16.07
N GLY A 431 -1.02 -29.25 -16.76
CA GLY A 431 -0.36 -29.85 -17.93
C GLY A 431 0.52 -31.05 -17.53
N SER A 432 0.79 -31.96 -18.49
CA SER A 432 1.78 -33.06 -18.34
C SER A 432 1.49 -34.08 -17.23
N GLY A 433 0.25 -34.24 -16.79
CA GLY A 433 -0.15 -35.19 -15.74
C GLY A 433 0.11 -34.67 -14.32
N ASP A 434 0.50 -33.43 -14.16
CA ASP A 434 0.62 -32.76 -12.87
C ASP A 434 -0.75 -32.28 -12.37
N GLY A 435 -0.87 -32.08 -11.06
CA GLY A 435 -2.00 -31.44 -10.42
C GLY A 435 -1.70 -29.98 -10.02
N ILE A 436 -2.75 -29.20 -9.91
CA ILE A 436 -2.72 -27.88 -9.28
C ILE A 436 -3.66 -27.92 -8.09
N LEU A 437 -3.13 -27.71 -6.88
CA LEU A 437 -3.95 -27.48 -5.71
C LEU A 437 -4.27 -25.99 -5.61
N LYS A 438 -5.56 -25.66 -5.67
CA LYS A 438 -6.07 -24.31 -5.40
C LYS A 438 -6.59 -24.26 -3.97
N VAL A 439 -6.08 -23.31 -3.19
CA VAL A 439 -6.47 -23.14 -1.79
C VAL A 439 -6.79 -21.67 -1.52
N ALA A 440 -7.99 -21.41 -1.03
CA ALA A 440 -8.38 -20.09 -0.56
C ALA A 440 -9.28 -20.18 0.68
N GLY A 441 -9.28 -19.14 1.48
CA GLY A 441 -10.06 -19.10 2.70
C GLY A 441 -9.55 -18.02 3.66
N TRP A 442 -9.83 -18.22 4.93
CA TRP A 442 -9.34 -17.33 5.96
C TRP A 442 -9.09 -18.10 7.27
N ILE A 443 -8.13 -17.58 8.06
CA ILE A 443 -7.81 -18.10 9.39
C ILE A 443 -7.44 -16.93 10.30
N SER A 444 -8.26 -16.66 11.31
CA SER A 444 -8.10 -15.53 12.21
C SER A 444 -7.79 -15.98 13.64
N GLU A 445 -6.95 -15.21 14.30
CA GLU A 445 -6.82 -15.23 15.75
C GLU A 445 -7.40 -13.92 16.27
N LEU A 446 -8.42 -13.99 17.11
CA LEU A 446 -8.97 -12.80 17.74
C LEU A 446 -8.06 -12.32 18.84
N GLY A 447 -7.51 -11.15 18.68
CA GLY A 447 -6.64 -10.52 19.63
C GLY A 447 -6.24 -9.12 19.18
N PHE A 448 -5.58 -8.39 20.07
CA PHE A 448 -5.14 -7.02 19.84
C PHE A 448 -3.85 -6.92 18.99
N PHE A 449 -3.36 -8.02 18.46
CA PHE A 449 -2.03 -8.07 17.83
C PHE A 449 -2.14 -8.37 16.34
N ASN A 450 -1.33 -7.67 15.54
CA ASN A 450 -1.06 -8.06 14.16
C ASN A 450 -0.39 -9.43 14.18
N THR A 451 -1.15 -10.46 13.87
CA THR A 451 -0.64 -11.81 13.75
C THR A 451 0.28 -11.89 12.55
N SER A 452 1.32 -12.73 12.66
CA SER A 452 2.22 -12.96 11.53
C SER A 452 1.42 -13.42 10.31
N PRO A 453 1.72 -12.89 9.11
CA PRO A 453 1.11 -13.39 7.88
C PRO A 453 1.69 -14.75 7.45
N ASP A 454 2.66 -15.29 8.19
CA ASP A 454 3.27 -16.57 7.86
C ASP A 454 2.29 -17.73 8.08
N GLY A 455 2.13 -18.52 7.04
CA GLY A 455 1.31 -19.72 7.05
C GLY A 455 1.99 -20.87 6.33
N MET A 456 1.40 -22.05 6.49
CA MET A 456 1.78 -23.26 5.78
C MET A 456 0.53 -23.97 5.28
N VAL A 457 0.61 -24.56 4.11
CA VAL A 457 -0.38 -25.54 3.62
C VAL A 457 0.28 -26.91 3.67
N ARG A 458 -0.37 -27.87 4.32
CA ARG A 458 0.03 -29.28 4.29
C ARG A 458 -0.95 -30.03 3.41
N LEU A 459 -0.41 -30.76 2.44
CA LEU A 459 -1.16 -31.68 1.60
C LEU A 459 -0.73 -33.10 1.95
N ARG A 460 -1.68 -33.94 2.34
CA ARG A 460 -1.44 -35.33 2.72
C ARG A 460 -2.34 -36.27 1.95
N GLY A 461 -1.76 -37.22 1.26
CA GLY A 461 -2.48 -38.20 0.45
C GLY A 461 -1.56 -39.31 -0.06
N PRO A 462 -2.01 -40.14 -1.02
CA PRO A 462 -1.25 -41.26 -1.53
C PRO A 462 0.13 -40.86 -2.07
N GLY A 463 1.19 -41.28 -1.34
CA GLY A 463 2.58 -40.98 -1.73
C GLY A 463 3.04 -39.55 -1.51
N LEU A 464 2.24 -38.72 -0.83
CA LEU A 464 2.60 -37.34 -0.52
C LEU A 464 2.20 -36.94 0.90
N ASP A 465 3.17 -36.50 1.68
CA ASP A 465 2.97 -35.75 2.93
C ASP A 465 3.97 -34.61 2.93
N GLY A 466 3.53 -33.45 2.49
CA GLY A 466 4.40 -32.30 2.30
C GLY A 466 3.73 -30.99 2.74
N ALA A 467 4.56 -29.98 2.97
CA ALA A 467 4.09 -28.64 3.26
C ALA A 467 4.70 -27.60 2.31
N ALA A 468 3.95 -26.56 2.08
CA ALA A 468 4.36 -25.39 1.31
C ALA A 468 4.01 -24.11 2.07
N PRO A 469 4.85 -23.06 2.00
CA PRO A 469 4.55 -21.79 2.64
C PRO A 469 3.40 -21.08 1.91
N ILE A 470 2.45 -20.53 2.69
CA ILE A 470 1.37 -19.67 2.23
C ILE A 470 1.40 -18.37 3.03
N ARG A 471 0.82 -17.31 2.48
CA ARG A 471 0.66 -16.04 3.18
C ARG A 471 -0.80 -15.86 3.58
N VAL A 472 -1.03 -15.53 4.84
CA VAL A 472 -2.36 -15.27 5.43
C VAL A 472 -2.46 -13.78 5.72
N GLU A 473 -2.82 -13.01 4.70
CA GLU A 473 -2.78 -11.54 4.76
C GLU A 473 -3.74 -10.84 3.80
N LEU A 474 -4.51 -11.59 3.00
CA LEU A 474 -5.50 -10.98 2.11
C LEU A 474 -6.60 -10.32 2.93
N SER A 475 -7.07 -9.16 2.43
CA SER A 475 -8.13 -8.40 3.06
C SER A 475 -9.46 -9.17 3.07
N ARG A 476 -10.07 -9.27 4.26
CA ARG A 476 -11.36 -9.90 4.53
C ARG A 476 -12.21 -8.97 5.40
N PRO A 477 -12.67 -7.83 4.86
CA PRO A 477 -13.50 -6.89 5.60
C PRO A 477 -14.84 -7.50 6.04
N ASP A 478 -15.34 -8.51 5.33
CA ASP A 478 -16.48 -9.32 5.71
C ASP A 478 -16.26 -10.07 7.03
N VAL A 479 -15.08 -10.71 7.16
CA VAL A 479 -14.68 -11.42 8.38
C VAL A 479 -14.44 -10.43 9.52
N ALA A 480 -13.75 -9.32 9.28
CA ALA A 480 -13.52 -8.27 10.26
C ALA A 480 -14.84 -7.70 10.81
N LYS A 481 -15.82 -7.46 9.92
CA LYS A 481 -17.15 -6.99 10.29
C LYS A 481 -17.92 -8.03 11.10
N ALA A 482 -17.92 -9.30 10.65
CA ALA A 482 -18.65 -10.38 11.33
C ALA A 482 -18.16 -10.62 12.76
N PHE A 483 -16.88 -10.39 13.04
CA PHE A 483 -16.28 -10.62 14.35
C PHE A 483 -15.94 -9.33 15.11
N HIS A 484 -16.31 -8.17 14.61
CA HIS A 484 -15.99 -6.85 15.19
C HIS A 484 -14.51 -6.71 15.58
N SER A 485 -13.60 -7.23 14.72
CA SER A 485 -12.18 -7.33 15.02
C SER A 485 -11.30 -6.91 13.84
N HIS A 486 -10.56 -5.81 13.98
CA HIS A 486 -9.56 -5.40 12.98
C HIS A 486 -8.48 -6.46 12.75
N ALA A 487 -8.14 -7.25 13.75
CA ALA A 487 -7.16 -8.34 13.60
C ALA A 487 -7.61 -9.40 12.57
N ALA A 488 -8.92 -9.48 12.30
CA ALA A 488 -9.48 -10.39 11.30
C ALA A 488 -9.46 -9.85 9.87
N GLU A 489 -9.18 -8.56 9.66
CA GLU A 489 -9.19 -7.94 8.32
C GLU A 489 -8.13 -8.55 7.39
N HIS A 490 -6.94 -8.86 7.90
CA HIS A 490 -5.87 -9.51 7.13
C HIS A 490 -5.74 -11.00 7.49
N SER A 491 -6.86 -11.71 7.42
CA SER A 491 -6.92 -13.13 7.74
C SER A 491 -7.05 -14.03 6.53
N GLY A 492 -7.24 -13.48 5.34
CA GLY A 492 -7.45 -14.22 4.11
C GLY A 492 -6.19 -14.81 3.50
N TYR A 493 -6.37 -15.85 2.71
CA TYR A 493 -5.33 -16.44 1.87
C TYR A 493 -5.93 -16.97 0.57
N SER A 494 -5.12 -16.92 -0.50
CA SER A 494 -5.44 -17.54 -1.80
C SER A 494 -4.13 -17.82 -2.52
N GLN A 495 -3.89 -19.08 -2.87
CA GLN A 495 -2.68 -19.48 -3.58
C GLN A 495 -2.86 -20.82 -4.29
N ASP A 496 -2.20 -20.93 -5.46
CA ASP A 496 -2.10 -22.18 -6.22
C ASP A 496 -0.74 -22.85 -5.97
N PHE A 497 -0.75 -24.19 -5.92
CA PHE A 497 0.45 -24.99 -5.67
C PHE A 497 0.59 -26.10 -6.72
N ALA A 498 1.82 -26.36 -7.15
CA ALA A 498 2.11 -27.51 -7.98
C ALA A 498 2.08 -28.81 -7.15
N VAL A 499 1.40 -29.82 -7.66
CA VAL A 499 1.39 -31.18 -7.13
C VAL A 499 1.90 -32.10 -8.24
N PRO A 500 3.22 -32.41 -8.27
CA PRO A 500 3.78 -33.23 -9.33
C PRO A 500 3.21 -34.65 -9.32
N LYS A 501 2.64 -35.10 -10.43
CA LYS A 501 2.14 -36.47 -10.69
C LYS A 501 1.42 -37.08 -9.48
N PRO A 502 0.31 -36.46 -9.01
CA PRO A 502 -0.42 -36.98 -7.84
C PRO A 502 -0.96 -38.39 -8.14
N ARG A 503 -0.91 -39.27 -7.13
CA ARG A 503 -1.43 -40.61 -7.24
C ARG A 503 -2.94 -40.63 -7.02
N PRO A 504 -3.68 -41.56 -7.64
CA PRO A 504 -5.12 -41.72 -7.39
C PRO A 504 -5.44 -41.94 -5.90
N GLY A 505 -6.46 -41.24 -5.42
CA GLY A 505 -6.96 -41.41 -4.05
C GLY A 505 -7.28 -40.08 -3.36
N PRO A 506 -7.67 -40.11 -2.08
CA PRO A 506 -8.06 -38.95 -1.33
C PRO A 506 -6.86 -38.17 -0.78
N TYR A 507 -6.95 -36.84 -0.85
CA TYR A 507 -5.99 -35.89 -0.30
C TYR A 507 -6.64 -35.00 0.77
N ARG A 508 -5.95 -34.76 1.87
CA ARG A 508 -6.38 -33.82 2.92
C ARG A 508 -5.54 -32.57 2.89
N VAL A 509 -6.22 -31.42 2.98
CA VAL A 509 -5.60 -30.09 3.03
C VAL A 509 -5.78 -29.52 4.43
N THR A 510 -4.69 -29.08 5.01
CA THR A 510 -4.70 -28.34 6.28
C THR A 510 -3.90 -27.05 6.10
N VAL A 511 -4.52 -25.92 6.41
CA VAL A 511 -3.87 -24.61 6.41
C VAL A 511 -3.49 -24.25 7.84
N TYR A 512 -2.28 -23.74 8.00
CA TYR A 512 -1.74 -23.29 9.27
C TYR A 512 -1.39 -21.82 9.21
N ARG A 513 -1.62 -21.09 10.30
CA ARG A 513 -1.17 -19.71 10.49
C ARG A 513 -0.26 -19.61 11.72
N ARG A 514 0.81 -18.85 11.60
CA ARG A 514 1.70 -18.55 12.72
C ARG A 514 0.99 -17.59 13.68
N SER A 515 0.86 -17.99 14.93
CA SER A 515 0.32 -17.22 16.04
C SER A 515 1.43 -16.87 17.03
N TYR A 516 1.19 -15.89 17.89
CA TYR A 516 2.10 -15.60 19.01
C TYR A 516 2.23 -16.78 20.02
N ARG A 517 1.26 -17.69 20.05
CA ARG A 517 1.25 -18.89 20.88
C ARG A 517 1.59 -20.18 20.11
N GLY A 518 2.27 -20.10 18.97
CA GLY A 518 2.58 -21.26 18.15
C GLY A 518 1.79 -21.24 16.83
N TRP A 519 1.29 -22.40 16.39
CA TRP A 519 0.54 -22.52 15.16
C TRP A 519 -0.96 -22.74 15.42
N LEU A 520 -1.79 -22.14 14.56
CA LEU A 520 -3.21 -22.42 14.42
C LEU A 520 -3.42 -23.30 13.19
N SER A 521 -4.38 -24.22 13.24
CA SER A 521 -4.73 -25.09 12.11
C SER A 521 -6.19 -24.96 11.71
N CYS A 522 -6.43 -25.04 10.41
CA CYS A 522 -7.76 -25.06 9.77
C CYS A 522 -7.75 -26.15 8.70
N GLU A 523 -8.59 -27.16 8.85
CA GLU A 523 -8.66 -28.29 7.91
C GLU A 523 -9.83 -28.11 6.94
N ALA A 524 -9.63 -28.47 5.67
CA ALA A 524 -10.72 -28.52 4.70
C ALA A 524 -11.76 -29.56 5.12
N LEU A 525 -13.04 -29.22 4.95
CA LEU A 525 -14.15 -30.04 5.44
C LEU A 525 -14.22 -31.43 4.77
N GLN A 526 -13.78 -31.54 3.52
CA GLN A 526 -13.82 -32.79 2.77
C GLN A 526 -12.45 -33.09 2.15
N PRO A 527 -12.09 -34.38 2.06
CA PRO A 527 -10.93 -34.81 1.28
C PRO A 527 -11.13 -34.49 -0.21
N LEU A 528 -10.03 -34.16 -0.89
CA LEU A 528 -10.01 -33.97 -2.34
C LEU A 528 -9.75 -35.30 -3.04
N ALA A 529 -10.47 -35.60 -4.09
CA ALA A 529 -10.23 -36.79 -4.93
C ALA A 529 -9.22 -36.47 -6.04
N TRP A 530 -8.37 -37.46 -6.40
CA TRP A 530 -7.54 -37.43 -7.60
C TRP A 530 -7.59 -38.80 -8.30
N PRO A 531 -7.73 -38.89 -9.64
CA PRO A 531 -8.10 -37.76 -10.50
C PRO A 531 -9.41 -37.12 -10.06
N ALA A 532 -9.60 -35.84 -10.36
CA ALA A 532 -10.88 -35.21 -10.14
C ALA A 532 -11.96 -35.97 -10.94
N PRO A 533 -13.16 -36.19 -10.35
CA PRO A 533 -14.24 -36.90 -11.02
C PRO A 533 -14.69 -36.22 -12.30
#